data_98178ec078b3cdbe7499dabe453cf790
#
_entry.id   98178ec078b3cdbe7499dabe453cf790
#
_cell.length_a   1.000
_cell.length_b   1.000
_cell.length_c   1.000
_cell.angle_alpha   90.00
_cell.angle_beta   90.00
_cell.angle_gamma   90.00
#
_symmetry.space_group_name_H-M   'P 1'
#
loop_
_entity.id
_entity.type
_entity.pdbx_description
1 polymer ?
#
loop_
_entity_poly.entity_id
_entity_poly.type
_entity_poly.pdbx_seq_one_letter_code
_entity_poly.pdbx_strand_id
1 'polypeptide(L)'
;MIKKVFLFLVIPFIAFGQSSPSDVTREWRSYGGDPGGMRYSPLNQINRSNVAQLQRAWTYHTGEIALGLGKGASRVAAFQSTPLVVDGVLYLSTPSNRVMAVDAETGAELWQFDPQAGTSSRRFQSHRGVAYWEGPSNKSNGVEKRILFGTYDARLIALDATTGKPCPDFGDAGEVNLRKGVADNWPLSNYGVTSPPAIYKNLVIVGAQAPEGTSKGPSGDVRAFDTRTGKLVWRFHTVPRPGEPGHDTWEGDSWRDRTGVNVWSIMTVDVERGMVFLPTGSAAYDFYGADRKGRNLYANSLVALNAATGKLIWHYQMVRHDIWDYDLPAHPNLITVRHNGRAIPAVAQVTKMGLVFVLDRRTGKPLFPVEERKVAQSKVPGEATWPTQPVPVKPPPIARNKPLTRDELNQVAPESKKYCAELFNQLVSGGLYTPPGLELTLWFPGTLGGATWSGASFDPKTSHLYVNVNELGAVGAMKPQATGEEAAYRRSSPWGAYARFWDQNEYPCQQPPWGALNAVNLNTGEIAWRVPLGTMEQIATEGATPTGTPNMGGTIVTAGGLVFIGGANDSRFRAFDAQTGKELWTAKIDASGHATPITFQGKKSGRQFVVIAAGGHSALRTQMGDSVVAFSLP
;
A
#
# COMPACT_ATOMS: atom_id res chain seq x y z
N MET A 1 -59.49 38.39 25.07
CA MET A 1 -59.08 37.43 24.04
C MET A 1 -57.95 38.05 23.19
N ILE A 2 -56.71 37.69 23.46
CA ILE A 2 -55.54 38.22 22.73
C ILE A 2 -55.03 37.09 21.82
N LYS A 3 -55.18 37.25 20.50
CA LYS A 3 -54.62 36.31 19.51
C LYS A 3 -53.13 36.56 19.38
N LYS A 4 -52.30 35.55 19.74
CA LYS A 4 -50.89 35.52 19.45
C LYS A 4 -50.71 35.06 17.99
N VAL A 5 -50.15 35.94 17.16
CA VAL A 5 -49.68 35.61 15.80
C VAL A 5 -48.26 35.09 15.92
N PHE A 6 -48.04 33.83 15.54
CA PHE A 6 -46.71 33.24 15.39
C PHE A 6 -46.20 33.53 13.96
N LEU A 7 -45.17 34.33 13.87
CA LEU A 7 -44.44 34.57 12.62
C LEU A 7 -43.43 33.45 12.44
N PHE A 8 -43.65 32.57 11.45
CA PHE A 8 -42.64 31.57 11.03
C PHE A 8 -41.63 32.25 10.14
N LEU A 9 -40.37 32.37 10.62
CA LEU A 9 -39.24 32.77 9.83
C LEU A 9 -38.80 31.57 8.97
N VAL A 10 -39.08 31.59 7.68
CA VAL A 10 -38.55 30.63 6.71
C VAL A 10 -37.12 31.09 6.35
N ILE A 11 -36.12 30.41 6.89
CA ILE A 11 -34.71 30.59 6.47
C ILE A 11 -34.52 29.77 5.18
N PRO A 12 -34.14 30.37 4.05
CA PRO A 12 -33.83 29.59 2.86
C PRO A 12 -32.55 28.80 3.10
N PHE A 13 -32.62 27.48 3.07
CA PHE A 13 -31.47 26.61 2.95
C PHE A 13 -30.85 26.82 1.55
N ILE A 14 -29.76 27.55 1.47
CA ILE A 14 -28.93 27.60 0.27
C ILE A 14 -28.23 26.23 0.17
N ALA A 15 -28.73 25.37 -0.70
CA ALA A 15 -28.06 24.13 -1.06
C ALA A 15 -26.77 24.49 -1.82
N PHE A 16 -25.65 24.42 -1.14
CA PHE A 16 -24.35 24.45 -1.81
C PHE A 16 -24.26 23.23 -2.75
N GLY A 17 -23.93 23.48 -4.00
CA GLY A 17 -23.81 22.47 -5.03
C GLY A 17 -22.76 21.42 -4.67
N GLN A 18 -23.18 20.38 -3.99
CA GLN A 18 -22.46 19.11 -3.94
C GLN A 18 -22.60 18.48 -5.33
N SER A 19 -21.47 18.02 -5.91
CA SER A 19 -21.50 17.18 -7.11
C SER A 19 -22.57 16.10 -6.90
N SER A 20 -23.41 15.85 -7.93
CA SER A 20 -24.47 14.86 -7.79
C SER A 20 -23.87 13.50 -7.41
N PRO A 21 -24.55 12.67 -6.60
CA PRO A 21 -24.06 11.32 -6.26
C PRO A 21 -23.72 10.48 -7.50
N SER A 22 -24.34 10.75 -8.66
CA SER A 22 -24.07 10.09 -9.93
C SER A 22 -22.71 10.46 -10.54
N ASP A 23 -22.19 11.67 -10.31
CA ASP A 23 -20.91 12.11 -10.90
C ASP A 23 -19.73 11.57 -10.09
N VAL A 24 -19.85 11.48 -8.78
CA VAL A 24 -18.81 10.92 -7.89
C VAL A 24 -18.51 9.44 -8.20
N THR A 25 -19.50 8.67 -8.63
CA THR A 25 -19.34 7.25 -8.97
C THR A 25 -18.69 7.00 -10.33
N ARG A 26 -18.57 8.04 -11.18
CA ARG A 26 -17.99 7.94 -12.54
C ARG A 26 -16.52 8.34 -12.61
N GLU A 27 -15.99 8.90 -11.54
CA GLU A 27 -14.62 9.38 -11.41
C GLU A 27 -13.81 8.50 -10.46
N TRP A 28 -12.54 8.86 -10.24
CA TRP A 28 -11.63 8.19 -9.30
C TRP A 28 -11.03 9.23 -8.35
N ARG A 29 -11.83 9.74 -7.41
CA ARG A 29 -11.51 10.92 -6.59
C ARG A 29 -10.61 10.63 -5.39
N SER A 30 -10.43 9.37 -5.01
CA SER A 30 -9.58 8.91 -3.91
C SER A 30 -8.66 7.81 -4.38
N TYR A 31 -7.57 7.58 -3.68
CA TYR A 31 -6.61 6.52 -4.00
C TYR A 31 -7.28 5.15 -4.24
N GLY A 32 -8.24 4.78 -3.43
CA GLY A 32 -8.98 3.53 -3.53
C GLY A 32 -10.27 3.59 -4.35
N GLY A 33 -10.47 4.64 -5.17
CA GLY A 33 -11.75 4.95 -5.82
C GLY A 33 -12.72 5.65 -4.88
N ASP A 34 -12.85 5.12 -3.68
CA ASP A 34 -13.58 5.69 -2.55
C ASP A 34 -12.66 5.83 -1.33
N PRO A 35 -13.01 6.64 -0.30
CA PRO A 35 -12.19 6.81 0.89
C PRO A 35 -11.99 5.52 1.71
N GLY A 36 -12.89 4.54 1.58
CA GLY A 36 -12.83 3.23 2.24
C GLY A 36 -11.94 2.22 1.52
N GLY A 37 -11.42 2.57 0.34
CA GLY A 37 -10.42 1.77 -0.34
C GLY A 37 -10.95 0.47 -0.97
N MET A 38 -12.22 0.42 -1.39
CA MET A 38 -12.76 -0.79 -2.04
C MET A 38 -12.12 -1.09 -3.39
N ARG A 39 -11.62 -0.05 -4.09
CA ARG A 39 -11.10 -0.18 -5.47
C ARG A 39 -12.11 -0.86 -6.41
N TYR A 40 -13.36 -0.53 -6.21
CA TYR A 40 -14.49 -0.94 -7.02
C TYR A 40 -15.03 0.22 -7.83
N SER A 41 -15.32 -0.03 -9.09
CA SER A 41 -16.03 0.92 -9.95
C SER A 41 -17.39 0.37 -10.37
N PRO A 42 -18.48 1.15 -10.26
CA PRO A 42 -19.80 0.76 -10.76
C PRO A 42 -19.91 0.83 -12.29
N LEU A 43 -18.88 1.31 -12.98
CA LEU A 43 -18.84 1.37 -14.44
C LEU A 43 -18.82 -0.05 -15.05
N ASN A 44 -19.60 -0.23 -16.14
CA ASN A 44 -19.78 -1.50 -16.82
C ASN A 44 -19.79 -1.41 -18.35
N GLN A 45 -19.43 -0.24 -18.91
CA GLN A 45 -19.33 -0.09 -20.37
C GLN A 45 -18.27 -1.06 -20.92
N ILE A 46 -17.11 -1.17 -20.23
CA ILE A 46 -16.12 -2.22 -20.45
C ILE A 46 -16.53 -3.42 -19.61
N ASN A 47 -16.78 -4.57 -20.26
CA ASN A 47 -17.29 -5.77 -19.61
C ASN A 47 -16.73 -7.04 -20.27
N ARG A 48 -17.12 -8.21 -19.76
CA ARG A 48 -16.64 -9.52 -20.22
C ARG A 48 -16.83 -9.77 -21.72
N SER A 49 -17.88 -9.22 -22.35
CA SER A 49 -18.19 -9.47 -23.75
C SER A 49 -17.40 -8.62 -24.73
N ASN A 50 -16.85 -7.49 -24.29
CA ASN A 50 -16.18 -6.53 -25.16
C ASN A 50 -14.76 -6.15 -24.75
N VAL A 51 -14.26 -6.62 -23.61
CA VAL A 51 -12.92 -6.29 -23.09
C VAL A 51 -11.80 -6.65 -24.07
N ALA A 52 -11.99 -7.69 -24.91
CA ALA A 52 -11.04 -8.08 -25.95
C ALA A 52 -10.83 -6.99 -27.02
N GLN A 53 -11.74 -6.01 -27.12
CA GLN A 53 -11.68 -4.91 -28.08
C GLN A 53 -10.96 -3.68 -27.52
N LEU A 54 -10.49 -3.71 -26.26
CA LEU A 54 -9.77 -2.57 -25.66
C LEU A 54 -8.54 -2.21 -26.47
N GLN A 55 -8.40 -0.94 -26.76
CA GLN A 55 -7.28 -0.35 -27.47
C GLN A 55 -6.64 0.76 -26.65
N ARG A 56 -5.34 1.00 -26.89
CA ARG A 56 -4.64 2.13 -26.31
C ARG A 56 -5.24 3.43 -26.82
N ALA A 57 -5.79 4.23 -25.90
CA ALA A 57 -6.39 5.52 -26.23
C ALA A 57 -5.35 6.64 -26.29
N TRP A 58 -4.47 6.68 -25.28
CA TRP A 58 -3.36 7.64 -25.23
C TRP A 58 -2.23 7.12 -24.33
N THR A 59 -1.06 7.74 -24.47
CA THR A 59 0.10 7.57 -23.60
C THR A 59 0.63 8.95 -23.24
N TYR A 60 0.88 9.18 -21.95
CA TYR A 60 1.54 10.36 -21.43
C TYR A 60 2.88 9.98 -20.81
N HIS A 61 3.97 10.66 -21.20
CA HIS A 61 5.31 10.48 -20.63
C HIS A 61 5.61 11.59 -19.63
N THR A 62 5.93 11.24 -18.39
CA THR A 62 6.21 12.23 -17.33
C THR A 62 7.58 12.89 -17.47
N GLY A 63 8.46 12.39 -18.33
CA GLY A 63 9.81 12.89 -18.51
C GLY A 63 10.81 12.44 -17.43
N GLU A 64 10.43 11.55 -16.52
CA GLU A 64 11.33 11.07 -15.43
C GLU A 64 12.57 10.34 -15.96
N ILE A 65 12.45 9.62 -17.08
CA ILE A 65 13.60 8.96 -17.73
C ILE A 65 14.64 9.99 -18.20
N ALA A 66 14.20 11.09 -18.80
CA ALA A 66 15.07 12.19 -19.22
C ALA A 66 15.75 12.87 -18.02
N LEU A 67 15.09 12.91 -16.86
CA LEU A 67 15.63 13.43 -15.60
C LEU A 67 16.57 12.45 -14.88
N GLY A 68 16.76 11.23 -15.41
CA GLY A 68 17.72 10.26 -14.91
C GLY A 68 17.13 9.08 -14.13
N LEU A 69 15.81 8.90 -14.13
CA LEU A 69 15.20 7.69 -13.57
C LEU A 69 15.82 6.44 -14.25
N GLY A 70 16.27 5.48 -13.45
CA GLY A 70 16.93 4.27 -13.93
C GLY A 70 18.44 4.42 -14.17
N LYS A 71 19.00 5.64 -14.10
CA LYS A 71 20.44 5.89 -14.16
C LYS A 71 21.02 5.94 -12.74
N GLY A 72 21.90 4.99 -12.42
CA GLY A 72 22.51 4.89 -11.09
C GLY A 72 21.71 4.07 -10.08
N ALA A 73 22.35 3.73 -8.97
CA ALA A 73 21.91 2.68 -8.05
C ALA A 73 20.86 3.12 -7.01
N SER A 74 19.82 3.83 -7.37
CA SER A 74 18.70 4.00 -6.42
C SER A 74 17.91 2.68 -6.32
N ARG A 75 18.16 1.93 -5.25
CA ARG A 75 17.54 0.61 -5.01
C ARG A 75 16.03 0.65 -4.78
N VAL A 76 15.43 1.83 -4.70
CA VAL A 76 14.02 2.02 -4.31
C VAL A 76 13.22 2.86 -5.30
N ALA A 77 13.77 3.17 -6.47
CA ALA A 77 13.04 3.90 -7.50
C ALA A 77 11.94 3.01 -8.09
N ALA A 78 10.71 3.52 -8.08
CA ALA A 78 9.58 2.84 -8.71
C ALA A 78 8.48 3.84 -9.04
N PHE A 79 7.90 3.73 -10.21
CA PHE A 79 6.72 4.53 -10.57
C PHE A 79 5.45 3.78 -10.16
N GLN A 80 5.02 4.01 -8.93
CA GLN A 80 3.92 3.29 -8.27
C GLN A 80 2.66 4.16 -8.10
N SER A 81 2.59 5.30 -8.79
CA SER A 81 1.48 6.24 -8.63
C SER A 81 0.16 5.65 -9.09
N THR A 82 -0.85 5.74 -8.24
CA THR A 82 -2.26 5.57 -8.61
C THR A 82 -2.82 6.97 -8.89
N PRO A 83 -3.19 7.28 -10.13
CA PRO A 83 -3.75 8.59 -10.45
C PRO A 83 -5.12 8.82 -9.80
N LEU A 84 -5.52 10.08 -9.67
CA LEU A 84 -6.89 10.48 -9.38
C LEU A 84 -7.52 11.08 -10.63
N VAL A 85 -8.83 10.96 -10.77
CA VAL A 85 -9.59 11.69 -11.80
C VAL A 85 -10.71 12.48 -11.13
N VAL A 86 -10.68 13.80 -11.31
CA VAL A 86 -11.65 14.74 -10.77
C VAL A 86 -11.98 15.78 -11.82
N ASP A 87 -13.25 15.95 -12.11
CA ASP A 87 -13.77 16.93 -13.08
C ASP A 87 -13.13 16.80 -14.48
N GLY A 88 -12.75 15.59 -14.89
CA GLY A 88 -12.10 15.31 -16.16
C GLY A 88 -10.60 15.59 -16.19
N VAL A 89 -9.98 15.92 -15.07
CA VAL A 89 -8.54 16.11 -14.91
C VAL A 89 -7.94 14.91 -14.16
N LEU A 90 -6.87 14.34 -14.72
CA LEU A 90 -6.11 13.27 -14.11
C LEU A 90 -4.90 13.86 -13.39
N TYR A 91 -4.79 13.60 -12.08
CA TYR A 91 -3.69 14.04 -11.21
C TYR A 91 -2.81 12.86 -10.82
N LEU A 92 -1.52 13.00 -10.92
CA LEU A 92 -0.56 11.97 -10.53
C LEU A 92 0.72 12.57 -9.95
N SER A 93 1.45 11.75 -9.19
CA SER A 93 2.80 12.06 -8.73
C SER A 93 3.83 11.14 -9.38
N THR A 94 5.10 11.53 -9.36
CA THR A 94 6.20 10.80 -9.98
C THR A 94 7.23 10.32 -8.94
N PRO A 95 8.18 9.44 -9.32
CA PRO A 95 9.26 9.01 -8.45
C PRO A 95 10.15 10.14 -7.91
N SER A 96 10.23 11.28 -8.59
CA SER A 96 10.94 12.47 -8.10
C SER A 96 10.05 13.44 -7.31
N ASN A 97 8.84 13.04 -6.94
CA ASN A 97 7.80 13.82 -6.28
C ASN A 97 7.20 14.97 -7.10
N ARG A 98 7.45 15.03 -8.42
CA ARG A 98 6.72 15.98 -9.27
C ARG A 98 5.25 15.61 -9.29
N VAL A 99 4.38 16.59 -9.46
CA VAL A 99 2.94 16.41 -9.61
C VAL A 99 2.51 16.95 -10.96
N MET A 100 1.70 16.16 -11.68
CA MET A 100 1.17 16.51 -12.99
C MET A 100 -0.36 16.47 -12.98
N ALA A 101 -0.94 17.36 -13.76
CA ALA A 101 -2.34 17.30 -14.18
C ALA A 101 -2.40 17.18 -15.68
N VAL A 102 -3.19 16.21 -16.15
CA VAL A 102 -3.43 15.99 -17.58
C VAL A 102 -4.93 15.90 -17.86
N ASP A 103 -5.35 16.25 -19.06
CA ASP A 103 -6.71 15.99 -19.53
C ASP A 103 -6.92 14.47 -19.53
N ALA A 104 -7.88 13.98 -18.77
CA ALA A 104 -8.05 12.55 -18.54
C ALA A 104 -8.44 11.76 -19.78
N GLU A 105 -9.05 12.41 -20.79
CA GLU A 105 -9.51 11.76 -22.02
C GLU A 105 -8.46 11.75 -23.13
N THR A 106 -7.53 12.71 -23.13
CA THR A 106 -6.54 12.88 -24.20
C THR A 106 -5.10 12.67 -23.77
N GLY A 107 -4.80 12.70 -22.46
CA GLY A 107 -3.44 12.66 -21.93
C GLY A 107 -2.66 13.96 -22.15
N ALA A 108 -3.28 15.04 -22.60
CA ALA A 108 -2.62 16.33 -22.78
C ALA A 108 -2.25 16.96 -21.44
N GLU A 109 -0.99 17.39 -21.26
CA GLU A 109 -0.56 18.06 -20.05
C GLU A 109 -1.26 19.40 -19.86
N LEU A 110 -1.80 19.64 -18.68
CA LEU A 110 -2.43 20.90 -18.29
C LEU A 110 -1.48 21.76 -17.45
N TRP A 111 -0.83 21.15 -16.48
CA TRP A 111 0.21 21.76 -15.67
C TRP A 111 1.09 20.70 -14.99
N GLN A 112 2.27 21.13 -14.60
CA GLN A 112 3.17 20.35 -13.75
C GLN A 112 3.74 21.22 -12.63
N PHE A 113 4.07 20.59 -11.52
CA PHE A 113 4.74 21.18 -10.38
C PHE A 113 5.93 20.31 -9.96
N ASP A 114 7.10 20.94 -9.81
CA ASP A 114 8.32 20.29 -9.32
C ASP A 114 8.68 20.86 -7.94
N PRO A 115 8.51 20.08 -6.85
CA PRO A 115 8.86 20.52 -5.52
C PRO A 115 10.38 20.62 -5.31
N GLN A 116 11.20 20.18 -6.28
CA GLN A 116 12.65 20.05 -6.16
C GLN A 116 13.04 19.33 -4.86
N ALA A 117 12.30 18.23 -4.56
CA ALA A 117 12.48 17.49 -3.34
C ALA A 117 13.89 16.87 -3.28
N GLY A 118 14.54 17.00 -2.12
CA GLY A 118 15.91 16.51 -1.88
C GLY A 118 16.96 17.58 -1.84
N THR A 119 18.22 17.17 -1.68
CA THR A 119 19.41 18.03 -1.65
C THR A 119 19.94 18.27 -3.08
N SER A 120 21.19 18.65 -3.26
CA SER A 120 21.85 19.02 -4.53
C SER A 120 21.70 18.03 -5.72
N SER A 121 21.22 16.81 -5.49
CA SER A 121 20.92 15.84 -6.54
C SER A 121 19.48 15.33 -6.44
N ARG A 122 18.80 15.27 -7.59
CA ARG A 122 17.45 14.71 -7.68
C ARG A 122 17.45 13.25 -7.20
N ARG A 123 16.53 12.93 -6.30
CA ARG A 123 16.32 11.56 -5.82
C ARG A 123 15.08 10.97 -6.47
N PHE A 124 15.17 9.69 -6.80
CA PHE A 124 14.03 8.89 -7.27
C PHE A 124 13.69 7.86 -6.20
N GLN A 125 12.45 7.87 -5.75
CA GLN A 125 11.91 6.91 -4.79
C GLN A 125 10.53 6.40 -5.24
N SER A 126 9.96 5.49 -4.50
CA SER A 126 8.56 5.12 -4.69
C SER A 126 7.67 6.23 -4.17
N HIS A 127 6.78 6.75 -5.02
CA HIS A 127 5.70 7.64 -4.60
C HIS A 127 4.38 7.13 -5.16
N ARG A 128 3.31 7.06 -4.32
CA ARG A 128 2.12 6.28 -4.65
C ARG A 128 0.92 7.11 -5.06
N GLY A 129 1.00 8.41 -5.03
CA GLY A 129 -0.08 9.27 -5.49
C GLY A 129 -0.26 10.54 -4.65
N VAL A 130 -1.31 11.26 -4.96
CA VAL A 130 -1.72 12.51 -4.32
C VAL A 130 -3.11 12.36 -3.72
N ALA A 131 -3.54 13.33 -2.90
CA ALA A 131 -4.90 13.41 -2.40
C ALA A 131 -5.58 14.69 -2.94
N TYR A 132 -6.88 14.58 -3.19
CA TYR A 132 -7.72 15.70 -3.60
C TYR A 132 -8.62 16.13 -2.46
N TRP A 133 -8.73 17.42 -2.25
CA TRP A 133 -9.66 18.04 -1.32
C TRP A 133 -10.41 19.19 -1.98
N GLU A 134 -11.70 19.33 -1.67
CA GLU A 134 -12.50 20.49 -2.05
C GLU A 134 -13.37 20.94 -0.87
N GLY A 135 -13.62 22.25 -0.82
CA GLY A 135 -14.46 22.83 0.21
C GLY A 135 -14.86 24.29 -0.12
N PRO A 136 -15.78 24.87 0.64
CA PRO A 136 -16.18 26.27 0.45
C PRO A 136 -14.97 27.19 0.52
N SER A 137 -14.88 28.16 -0.39
CA SER A 137 -13.82 29.16 -0.36
C SER A 137 -14.06 30.17 0.75
N ASN A 138 -12.99 30.49 1.49
CA ASN A 138 -13.01 31.60 2.45
C ASN A 138 -12.78 32.98 1.78
N LYS A 139 -12.41 32.99 0.49
CA LYS A 139 -12.03 34.19 -0.26
C LYS A 139 -13.07 34.62 -1.29
N SER A 140 -14.00 33.74 -1.61
CA SER A 140 -15.03 33.96 -2.64
C SER A 140 -16.26 33.09 -2.35
N ASN A 141 -17.36 33.36 -3.05
CA ASN A 141 -18.57 32.50 -3.00
C ASN A 141 -18.39 31.17 -3.78
N GLY A 142 -17.14 30.75 -4.05
CA GLY A 142 -16.81 29.57 -4.84
C GLY A 142 -16.35 28.38 -3.99
N VAL A 143 -15.75 27.42 -4.67
CA VAL A 143 -15.16 26.21 -4.11
C VAL A 143 -13.64 26.27 -4.28
N GLU A 144 -12.91 26.04 -3.20
CA GLU A 144 -11.47 25.79 -3.25
C GLU A 144 -11.23 24.33 -3.56
N LYS A 145 -10.28 24.04 -4.46
CA LYS A 145 -9.86 22.71 -4.86
C LYS A 145 -8.36 22.58 -4.66
N ARG A 146 -7.91 21.58 -3.92
CA ARG A 146 -6.49 21.42 -3.60
C ARG A 146 -6.00 20.01 -3.89
N ILE A 147 -4.78 19.91 -4.43
CA ILE A 147 -3.99 18.70 -4.45
C ILE A 147 -3.04 18.75 -3.26
N LEU A 148 -3.10 17.71 -2.41
CA LEU A 148 -2.29 17.58 -1.20
C LEU A 148 -1.38 16.35 -1.35
N PHE A 149 -0.08 16.52 -1.10
CA PHE A 149 0.85 15.41 -1.18
C PHE A 149 2.05 15.61 -0.24
N GLY A 150 2.64 14.50 0.18
CA GLY A 150 3.89 14.53 0.94
C GLY A 150 5.10 14.29 0.04
N THR A 151 6.26 14.71 0.49
CA THR A 151 7.53 14.50 -0.21
C THR A 151 8.49 13.63 0.60
N TYR A 152 9.47 13.02 -0.06
CA TYR A 152 10.47 12.21 0.65
C TYR A 152 11.46 13.04 1.49
N ASP A 153 11.51 14.36 1.31
CA ASP A 153 12.21 15.31 2.18
C ASP A 153 11.33 15.86 3.31
N ALA A 154 10.17 15.25 3.52
CA ALA A 154 9.22 15.49 4.61
C ALA A 154 8.56 16.87 4.60
N ARG A 155 8.08 17.31 3.45
CA ARG A 155 7.14 18.42 3.34
C ARG A 155 5.74 17.90 3.00
N LEU A 156 4.71 18.52 3.54
CA LEU A 156 3.33 18.39 3.08
C LEU A 156 3.00 19.64 2.27
N ILE A 157 2.66 19.46 0.99
CA ILE A 157 2.45 20.55 0.05
C ILE A 157 0.99 20.59 -0.36
N ALA A 158 0.42 21.80 -0.47
CA ALA A 158 -0.90 22.05 -1.01
C ALA A 158 -0.80 22.88 -2.30
N LEU A 159 -1.32 22.35 -3.40
CA LEU A 159 -1.42 23.03 -4.69
C LEU A 159 -2.88 23.36 -4.99
N ASP A 160 -3.13 24.51 -5.60
CA ASP A 160 -4.39 24.77 -6.27
C ASP A 160 -4.57 23.75 -7.42
N ALA A 161 -5.65 22.98 -7.38
CA ALA A 161 -5.86 21.87 -8.31
C ALA A 161 -6.03 22.33 -9.77
N THR A 162 -6.46 23.59 -9.99
CA THR A 162 -6.69 24.14 -11.34
C THR A 162 -5.40 24.62 -11.97
N THR A 163 -4.50 25.21 -11.17
CA THR A 163 -3.32 25.93 -11.69
C THR A 163 -1.99 25.25 -11.38
N GLY A 164 -1.95 24.27 -10.46
CA GLY A 164 -0.73 23.65 -9.98
C GLY A 164 0.15 24.54 -9.11
N LYS A 165 -0.29 25.74 -8.77
CA LYS A 165 0.49 26.68 -7.93
C LYS A 165 0.33 26.35 -6.45
N PRO A 166 1.38 26.52 -5.63
CA PRO A 166 1.27 26.39 -4.18
C PRO A 166 0.20 27.32 -3.59
N CYS A 167 -0.58 26.82 -2.63
CA CYS A 167 -1.59 27.60 -1.91
C CYS A 167 -0.93 28.43 -0.82
N PRO A 168 -0.79 29.77 -0.95
CA PRO A 168 0.03 30.58 -0.06
C PRO A 168 -0.48 30.66 1.39
N ASP A 169 -1.73 30.32 1.62
CA ASP A 169 -2.39 30.27 2.92
C ASP A 169 -2.20 28.93 3.66
N PHE A 170 -1.54 27.94 3.04
CA PHE A 170 -1.25 26.64 3.64
C PHE A 170 0.20 26.63 4.19
N GLY A 171 0.34 26.52 5.50
CA GLY A 171 1.64 26.47 6.17
C GLY A 171 2.49 27.71 5.89
N ASP A 172 3.73 27.46 5.48
CA ASP A 172 4.65 28.49 5.02
C ASP A 172 4.70 28.46 3.48
N ALA A 173 4.06 29.45 2.85
CA ALA A 173 4.00 29.62 1.38
C ALA A 173 3.55 28.35 0.60
N GLY A 174 2.62 27.57 1.15
CA GLY A 174 2.07 26.36 0.51
C GLY A 174 2.62 25.05 1.07
N GLU A 175 3.45 25.10 2.10
CA GLU A 175 4.16 23.95 2.64
C GLU A 175 4.10 23.85 4.16
N VAL A 176 4.11 22.61 4.68
CA VAL A 176 4.31 22.29 6.09
C VAL A 176 5.54 21.41 6.25
N ASN A 177 6.49 21.81 7.07
CA ASN A 177 7.65 20.99 7.43
C ASN A 177 7.22 19.85 8.38
N LEU A 178 7.19 18.63 7.86
CA LEU A 178 6.78 17.44 8.62
C LEU A 178 7.89 16.91 9.54
N ARG A 179 9.12 17.38 9.45
CA ARG A 179 10.19 16.99 10.39
C ARG A 179 9.98 17.62 11.76
N LYS A 180 9.36 18.80 11.80
CA LYS A 180 9.12 19.56 13.03
C LYS A 180 8.32 18.76 14.06
N GLY A 181 8.85 18.62 15.26
CA GLY A 181 8.25 17.94 16.39
C GLY A 181 8.38 16.41 16.39
N VAL A 182 8.97 15.80 15.35
CA VAL A 182 9.19 14.35 15.28
C VAL A 182 10.61 13.95 14.90
N ALA A 183 11.32 14.79 14.16
CA ALA A 183 12.67 14.51 13.67
C ALA A 183 13.67 15.62 14.03
N ASP A 184 13.36 16.48 14.98
CA ASP A 184 14.20 17.63 15.35
C ASP A 184 15.59 17.18 15.83
N ASN A 185 15.67 16.09 16.57
CA ASN A 185 16.92 15.49 17.06
C ASN A 185 17.62 14.59 16.01
N TRP A 186 17.00 14.41 14.84
CA TRP A 186 17.46 13.48 13.81
C TRP A 186 17.57 14.16 12.42
N PRO A 187 18.35 15.24 12.28
CA PRO A 187 18.34 16.09 11.07
C PRO A 187 18.77 15.33 9.80
N LEU A 188 19.61 14.30 9.95
CA LEU A 188 20.15 13.51 8.83
C LEU A 188 19.36 12.21 8.56
N SER A 189 18.35 11.91 9.37
CA SER A 189 17.60 10.67 9.19
C SER A 189 16.78 10.67 7.91
N ASN A 190 16.63 9.49 7.32
CA ASN A 190 15.73 9.25 6.18
C ASN A 190 14.27 9.24 6.65
N TYR A 191 13.67 10.43 6.74
CA TYR A 191 12.28 10.63 7.14
C TYR A 191 11.54 11.41 6.06
N GLY A 192 10.38 10.90 5.62
CA GLY A 192 9.63 11.51 4.53
C GLY A 192 8.25 10.89 4.34
N VAL A 193 7.63 11.16 3.21
CA VAL A 193 6.31 10.64 2.84
C VAL A 193 6.36 10.04 1.44
N THR A 194 5.88 8.81 1.30
CA THR A 194 5.90 8.04 0.03
C THR A 194 4.50 7.67 -0.46
N SER A 195 3.46 8.04 0.27
CA SER A 195 2.08 7.65 -0.03
C SER A 195 1.13 8.83 0.09
N PRO A 196 0.00 8.82 -0.62
CA PRO A 196 -0.98 9.88 -0.53
C PRO A 196 -1.53 9.99 0.90
N PRO A 197 -1.74 11.22 1.41
CA PRO A 197 -2.43 11.43 2.67
C PRO A 197 -3.92 11.04 2.57
N ALA A 198 -4.52 10.72 3.71
CA ALA A 198 -5.96 10.50 3.80
C ALA A 198 -6.69 11.83 4.05
N ILE A 199 -7.88 11.98 3.45
CA ILE A 199 -8.71 13.17 3.64
C ILE A 199 -9.95 12.81 4.46
N TYR A 200 -10.19 13.56 5.53
CA TYR A 200 -11.44 13.52 6.29
C TYR A 200 -11.98 14.93 6.50
N LYS A 201 -13.06 15.29 5.81
CA LYS A 201 -13.61 16.67 5.84
C LYS A 201 -12.51 17.70 5.53
N ASN A 202 -12.21 18.59 6.46
CA ASN A 202 -11.17 19.61 6.33
C ASN A 202 -9.83 19.19 6.96
N LEU A 203 -9.59 17.89 7.11
CA LEU A 203 -8.34 17.35 7.64
C LEU A 203 -7.59 16.55 6.59
N VAL A 204 -6.29 16.79 6.49
CA VAL A 204 -5.33 15.98 5.77
C VAL A 204 -4.51 15.19 6.80
N ILE A 205 -4.62 13.84 6.74
CA ILE A 205 -4.01 12.92 7.70
C ILE A 205 -2.81 12.28 7.04
N VAL A 206 -1.64 12.42 7.67
CA VAL A 206 -0.35 12.04 7.09
C VAL A 206 0.33 11.01 7.98
N GLY A 207 0.75 9.90 7.37
CA GLY A 207 1.76 8.99 7.92
C GLY A 207 3.17 9.38 7.50
N ALA A 208 4.13 8.52 7.72
CA ALA A 208 5.52 8.78 7.35
C ALA A 208 6.26 7.51 6.98
N GLN A 209 7.28 7.63 6.15
CA GLN A 209 8.38 6.70 6.07
C GLN A 209 9.39 7.06 7.16
N ALA A 210 9.75 6.11 8.00
CA ALA A 210 10.75 6.24 9.05
C ALA A 210 11.91 5.27 8.80
N PRO A 211 13.11 5.49 9.38
CA PRO A 211 14.23 4.55 9.25
C PRO A 211 13.89 3.17 9.83
N GLU A 212 14.25 2.12 9.11
CA GLU A 212 14.08 0.71 9.52
C GLU A 212 15.41 0.08 9.96
N GLY A 213 16.53 0.64 9.49
CA GLY A 213 17.87 0.11 9.74
C GLY A 213 18.50 0.51 11.07
N THR A 214 17.84 1.33 11.89
CA THR A 214 18.31 1.84 13.19
C THR A 214 17.24 1.63 14.24
N SER A 215 17.61 1.35 15.49
CA SER A 215 16.64 1.22 16.58
C SER A 215 16.05 2.58 16.98
N LYS A 216 16.87 3.63 16.92
CA LYS A 216 16.50 4.99 17.31
C LYS A 216 16.38 5.91 16.09
N GLY A 217 15.48 6.87 16.19
CA GLY A 217 15.24 7.81 15.09
C GLY A 217 13.95 8.60 15.27
N PRO A 218 13.50 9.26 14.19
CA PRO A 218 12.22 9.98 14.19
C PRO A 218 11.05 9.06 14.54
N SER A 219 10.09 9.63 15.27
CA SER A 219 8.84 8.95 15.58
C SER A 219 7.99 8.68 14.33
N GLY A 220 7.34 7.52 14.29
CA GLY A 220 6.37 7.14 13.24
C GLY A 220 4.99 7.77 13.37
N ASP A 221 4.82 8.80 14.19
CA ASP A 221 3.55 9.42 14.55
C ASP A 221 2.69 9.77 13.34
N VAL A 222 1.37 9.50 13.45
CA VAL A 222 0.39 9.96 12.48
C VAL A 222 -0.19 11.31 12.93
N ARG A 223 -0.30 12.24 11.98
CA ARG A 223 -0.70 13.62 12.28
C ARG A 223 -1.78 14.09 11.30
N ALA A 224 -2.71 14.89 11.80
CA ALA A 224 -3.69 15.56 10.96
C ALA A 224 -3.48 17.08 10.98
N PHE A 225 -3.57 17.66 9.80
CA PHE A 225 -3.47 19.09 9.59
C PHE A 225 -4.75 19.61 8.96
N ASP A 226 -5.10 20.86 9.22
CA ASP A 226 -6.19 21.53 8.54
C ASP A 226 -5.83 21.74 7.05
N THR A 227 -6.72 21.35 6.14
CA THR A 227 -6.47 21.37 4.68
C THR A 227 -6.31 22.76 4.10
N ARG A 228 -6.79 23.81 4.77
CA ARG A 228 -6.66 25.20 4.32
C ARG A 228 -5.41 25.88 4.86
N THR A 229 -5.16 25.69 6.15
CA THR A 229 -4.14 26.47 6.86
C THR A 229 -2.84 25.71 7.12
N GLY A 230 -2.83 24.39 6.97
CA GLY A 230 -1.67 23.57 7.34
C GLY A 230 -1.41 23.48 8.84
N LYS A 231 -2.30 23.99 9.69
CA LYS A 231 -2.15 23.93 11.16
C LYS A 231 -2.34 22.50 11.64
N LEU A 232 -1.47 22.04 12.54
CA LEU A 232 -1.61 20.75 13.21
C LEU A 232 -2.86 20.76 14.08
N VAL A 233 -3.75 19.77 13.88
CA VAL A 233 -5.00 19.61 14.63
C VAL A 233 -4.86 18.52 15.69
N TRP A 234 -4.30 17.36 15.32
CA TRP A 234 -4.03 16.29 16.27
C TRP A 234 -2.81 15.45 15.86
N ARG A 235 -2.28 14.74 16.85
CA ARG A 235 -1.19 13.75 16.71
C ARG A 235 -1.57 12.48 17.44
N PHE A 236 -1.27 11.34 16.85
CA PHE A 236 -1.33 10.03 17.48
C PHE A 236 0.08 9.46 17.59
N HIS A 237 0.51 9.14 18.81
CA HIS A 237 1.79 8.49 19.06
C HIS A 237 1.67 7.00 18.73
N THR A 238 2.34 6.55 17.67
CA THR A 238 2.32 5.14 17.25
C THR A 238 3.17 4.26 18.18
N VAL A 239 4.16 4.84 18.84
CA VAL A 239 4.84 4.28 20.03
C VAL A 239 4.31 5.03 21.25
N PRO A 240 3.46 4.39 22.10
CA PRO A 240 2.80 5.05 23.20
C PRO A 240 3.79 5.58 24.25
N ARG A 241 3.50 6.75 24.79
CA ARG A 241 4.27 7.40 25.86
C ARG A 241 3.73 7.05 27.24
N PRO A 242 4.47 7.31 28.32
CA PRO A 242 3.98 7.12 29.69
C PRO A 242 2.60 7.72 29.92
N GLY A 243 1.67 6.89 30.40
CA GLY A 243 0.28 7.26 30.62
C GLY A 243 -0.66 7.04 29.43
N GLU A 244 -0.14 6.72 28.25
CA GLU A 244 -0.96 6.39 27.08
C GLU A 244 -1.26 4.88 27.03
N PRO A 245 -2.44 4.47 26.51
CA PRO A 245 -2.79 3.06 26.34
C PRO A 245 -1.76 2.34 25.47
N GLY A 246 -1.28 1.17 25.94
CA GLY A 246 -0.30 0.33 25.24
C GLY A 246 1.17 0.63 25.60
N HIS A 247 1.46 1.66 26.41
CA HIS A 247 2.82 1.93 26.87
C HIS A 247 3.43 0.78 27.67
N ASP A 248 2.62 0.08 28.46
CA ASP A 248 2.98 -1.10 29.25
C ASP A 248 3.46 -2.30 28.40
N THR A 249 3.30 -2.23 27.08
CA THR A 249 3.79 -3.25 26.15
C THR A 249 5.24 -3.05 25.69
N TRP A 250 5.89 -1.99 26.16
CA TRP A 250 7.29 -1.63 25.93
C TRP A 250 8.05 -1.70 27.26
N GLU A 251 8.97 -2.65 27.39
CA GLU A 251 9.73 -2.79 28.62
C GLU A 251 10.80 -1.70 28.79
N GLY A 252 10.91 -1.18 29.99
CA GLY A 252 11.88 -0.13 30.36
C GLY A 252 11.73 1.14 29.51
N ASP A 253 12.85 1.67 29.04
CA ASP A 253 12.91 2.87 28.20
C ASP A 253 12.92 2.55 26.69
N SER A 254 12.56 1.31 26.28
CA SER A 254 12.63 0.87 24.88
C SER A 254 11.69 1.64 23.93
N TRP A 255 10.70 2.32 24.47
CA TRP A 255 9.80 3.24 23.74
C TRP A 255 10.47 4.56 23.39
N ARG A 256 11.49 4.98 24.17
CA ARG A 256 12.14 6.29 24.01
C ARG A 256 12.95 6.34 22.73
N ASP A 257 12.70 7.36 21.91
CA ASP A 257 13.36 7.57 20.63
C ASP A 257 13.23 6.39 19.64
N ARG A 258 12.27 5.47 19.86
CA ARG A 258 12.02 4.35 18.96
C ARG A 258 11.49 4.84 17.63
N THR A 259 12.14 4.41 16.54
CA THR A 259 11.67 4.64 15.17
C THR A 259 10.92 3.41 14.63
N GLY A 260 10.43 3.49 13.41
CA GLY A 260 9.46 2.51 12.88
C GLY A 260 8.05 2.77 13.42
N VAL A 261 7.22 1.73 13.51
CA VAL A 261 5.79 1.77 13.90
C VAL A 261 5.01 2.84 13.11
N ASN A 262 5.48 3.14 11.93
CA ASN A 262 4.98 4.20 11.07
C ASN A 262 3.92 3.69 10.09
N VAL A 263 3.11 4.59 9.57
CA VAL A 263 2.23 4.33 8.43
C VAL A 263 2.89 4.87 7.17
N TRP A 264 3.65 4.02 6.48
CA TRP A 264 4.34 4.40 5.25
C TRP A 264 3.51 4.17 3.97
N SER A 265 2.43 3.43 4.11
CA SER A 265 1.49 3.10 3.04
C SER A 265 0.19 3.92 3.18
N ILE A 266 -0.93 3.36 2.77
CA ILE A 266 -2.18 4.09 2.56
C ILE A 266 -3.15 3.83 3.71
N MET A 267 -3.71 4.89 4.26
CA MET A 267 -4.79 4.86 5.23
C MET A 267 -6.16 4.88 4.52
N THR A 268 -7.18 4.35 5.18
CA THR A 268 -8.57 4.43 4.68
C THR A 268 -9.48 5.12 5.71
N VAL A 269 -10.55 5.72 5.20
CA VAL A 269 -11.44 6.55 6.02
C VAL A 269 -12.88 6.08 5.88
N ASP A 270 -13.51 5.77 7.00
CA ASP A 270 -14.95 5.65 7.10
C ASP A 270 -15.55 7.04 7.36
N VAL A 271 -15.93 7.71 6.30
CA VAL A 271 -16.44 9.10 6.37
C VAL A 271 -17.74 9.16 7.18
N GLU A 272 -18.58 8.17 7.02
CA GLU A 272 -19.88 8.07 7.70
C GLU A 272 -19.72 7.96 9.23
N ARG A 273 -18.78 7.10 9.66
CA ARG A 273 -18.53 6.84 11.10
C ARG A 273 -17.46 7.75 11.70
N GLY A 274 -16.80 8.57 10.86
CA GLY A 274 -15.72 9.44 11.31
C GLY A 274 -14.51 8.68 11.84
N MET A 275 -14.14 7.59 11.19
CA MET A 275 -13.01 6.74 11.59
C MET A 275 -11.92 6.75 10.52
N VAL A 276 -10.67 6.75 10.95
CA VAL A 276 -9.50 6.49 10.08
C VAL A 276 -8.79 5.23 10.53
N PHE A 277 -8.35 4.42 9.57
CA PHE A 277 -7.70 3.13 9.78
C PHE A 277 -6.24 3.19 9.35
N LEU A 278 -5.36 2.90 10.29
CA LEU A 278 -3.91 3.00 10.18
C LEU A 278 -3.29 1.60 10.15
N PRO A 279 -2.77 1.12 9.02
CA PRO A 279 -1.97 -0.10 8.97
C PRO A 279 -0.52 0.24 9.34
N THR A 280 -0.10 -0.08 10.58
CA THR A 280 1.22 0.30 11.07
C THR A 280 2.29 -0.72 10.71
N GLY A 281 3.50 -0.24 10.48
CA GLY A 281 4.68 -1.05 10.24
C GLY A 281 5.33 -1.60 11.51
N SER A 282 6.45 -2.26 11.32
CA SER A 282 7.25 -2.88 12.37
C SER A 282 7.95 -1.84 13.24
N ALA A 283 8.27 -2.22 14.47
CA ALA A 283 9.19 -1.44 15.30
C ALA A 283 10.64 -1.69 14.85
N ALA A 284 11.39 -0.65 14.61
CA ALA A 284 12.78 -0.81 14.20
C ALA A 284 13.69 -1.21 15.39
N TYR A 285 14.74 -1.93 15.23
CA TYR A 285 15.21 -2.57 14.01
C TYR A 285 14.37 -3.83 13.69
N ASP A 286 14.03 -4.05 12.42
CA ASP A 286 12.98 -5.01 12.01
C ASP A 286 13.29 -6.48 12.23
N PHE A 287 14.57 -6.86 12.42
CA PHE A 287 15.02 -8.24 12.49
C PHE A 287 15.62 -8.63 13.86
N TYR A 288 15.71 -7.69 14.79
CA TYR A 288 16.24 -7.92 16.13
C TYR A 288 15.57 -6.98 17.14
N GLY A 289 14.95 -7.55 18.15
CA GLY A 289 14.14 -6.83 19.13
C GLY A 289 14.59 -6.95 20.57
N ALA A 290 15.81 -7.46 20.84
CA ALA A 290 16.30 -7.65 22.19
C ALA A 290 16.34 -6.35 23.03
N ASP A 291 16.45 -5.21 22.38
CA ASP A 291 16.43 -3.87 22.98
C ASP A 291 15.02 -3.28 23.14
N ARG A 292 13.96 -4.00 22.69
CA ARG A 292 12.57 -3.58 22.75
C ARG A 292 11.63 -4.70 23.20
N LYS A 293 11.97 -5.35 24.29
CA LYS A 293 11.15 -6.45 24.83
C LYS A 293 9.70 -6.02 25.02
N GLY A 294 8.79 -7.01 24.98
CA GLY A 294 7.35 -6.79 25.07
C GLY A 294 6.63 -6.94 23.73
N ARG A 295 5.33 -6.67 23.71
CA ARG A 295 4.48 -6.82 22.51
C ARG A 295 4.67 -5.71 21.49
N ASN A 296 5.18 -4.54 21.93
CA ASN A 296 5.47 -3.36 21.13
C ASN A 296 4.24 -2.75 20.42
N LEU A 297 3.16 -2.47 21.16
CA LEU A 297 2.03 -1.73 20.59
C LEU A 297 2.46 -0.29 20.22
N TYR A 298 2.05 0.23 19.06
CA TYR A 298 1.10 -0.30 18.07
C TYR A 298 1.81 -0.84 16.82
N ALA A 299 3.00 -1.42 16.94
CA ALA A 299 3.64 -2.06 15.78
C ALA A 299 2.75 -3.16 15.21
N ASN A 300 2.81 -3.34 13.88
CA ASN A 300 2.14 -4.40 13.12
C ASN A 300 0.65 -4.54 13.47
N SER A 301 -0.02 -3.41 13.62
CA SER A 301 -1.41 -3.32 14.07
C SER A 301 -2.29 -2.60 13.05
N LEU A 302 -3.53 -3.02 12.96
CA LEU A 302 -4.56 -2.17 12.41
C LEU A 302 -5.14 -1.32 13.55
N VAL A 303 -4.94 0.00 13.46
CA VAL A 303 -5.37 0.97 14.48
C VAL A 303 -6.50 1.81 13.93
N ALA A 304 -7.64 1.85 14.63
CA ALA A 304 -8.78 2.69 14.28
C ALA A 304 -8.85 3.90 15.22
N LEU A 305 -8.81 5.09 14.64
CA LEU A 305 -8.91 6.35 15.37
C LEU A 305 -10.19 7.09 14.98
N ASN A 306 -10.66 7.95 15.87
CA ASN A 306 -11.60 9.01 15.51
C ASN A 306 -10.86 9.99 14.58
N ALA A 307 -11.33 10.12 13.34
CA ALA A 307 -10.67 10.90 12.31
C ALA A 307 -10.61 12.41 12.61
N ALA A 308 -11.57 12.93 13.40
CA ALA A 308 -11.60 14.35 13.76
C ALA A 308 -10.65 14.70 14.91
N THR A 309 -10.34 13.75 15.82
CA THR A 309 -9.65 14.03 17.07
C THR A 309 -8.36 13.25 17.29
N GLY A 310 -8.08 12.24 16.46
CA GLY A 310 -6.95 11.32 16.63
C GLY A 310 -7.06 10.37 17.83
N LYS A 311 -8.19 10.36 18.55
CA LYS A 311 -8.40 9.47 19.70
C LYS A 311 -8.55 8.03 19.26
N LEU A 312 -7.87 7.11 19.96
CA LEU A 312 -7.98 5.67 19.75
C LEU A 312 -9.42 5.19 19.99
N ILE A 313 -9.95 4.40 19.05
CA ILE A 313 -11.23 3.69 19.19
C ILE A 313 -10.95 2.22 19.51
N TRP A 314 -10.14 1.57 18.68
CA TRP A 314 -9.67 0.20 18.87
C TRP A 314 -8.39 -0.07 18.10
N HIS A 315 -7.72 -1.15 18.42
CA HIS A 315 -6.61 -1.70 17.64
C HIS A 315 -6.68 -3.23 17.60
N TYR A 316 -6.05 -3.81 16.59
CA TYR A 316 -5.83 -5.26 16.49
C TYR A 316 -4.40 -5.52 16.02
N GLN A 317 -3.57 -6.10 16.89
CA GLN A 317 -2.18 -6.41 16.58
C GLN A 317 -2.07 -7.75 15.87
N MET A 318 -1.54 -7.76 14.65
CA MET A 318 -1.43 -8.94 13.77
C MET A 318 -0.08 -9.65 13.88
N VAL A 319 0.96 -8.94 14.34
CA VAL A 319 2.25 -9.52 14.70
C VAL A 319 2.73 -8.89 16.00
N ARG A 320 3.08 -9.72 16.97
CA ARG A 320 3.61 -9.30 18.26
C ARG A 320 5.11 -9.44 18.25
N HIS A 321 5.83 -8.44 18.72
CA HIS A 321 7.29 -8.44 18.77
C HIS A 321 7.90 -8.90 17.44
N ASP A 322 7.60 -8.15 16.39
CA ASP A 322 8.00 -8.53 15.03
C ASP A 322 9.52 -8.51 14.87
N ILE A 323 10.07 -9.61 14.35
CA ILE A 323 11.47 -9.77 13.97
C ILE A 323 11.63 -10.33 12.56
N TRP A 324 10.58 -10.21 11.74
CA TRP A 324 10.51 -10.75 10.37
C TRP A 324 10.34 -9.68 9.29
N ASP A 325 10.17 -8.41 9.67
CA ASP A 325 9.73 -7.32 8.78
C ASP A 325 8.33 -7.61 8.19
N TYR A 326 7.40 -8.01 9.05
CA TYR A 326 6.01 -8.31 8.67
C TYR A 326 5.08 -7.13 8.90
N ASP A 327 5.48 -5.97 8.39
CA ASP A 327 4.63 -4.77 8.30
C ASP A 327 3.20 -5.08 7.85
N LEU A 328 2.28 -4.15 8.11
CA LEU A 328 0.98 -4.12 7.47
C LEU A 328 0.99 -3.07 6.33
N PRO A 329 1.57 -3.38 5.15
CA PRO A 329 1.76 -2.38 4.12
C PRO A 329 0.48 -2.10 3.32
N ALA A 330 -0.47 -3.04 3.31
CA ALA A 330 -1.68 -2.93 2.51
C ALA A 330 -2.68 -1.95 3.12
N HIS A 331 -3.33 -1.14 2.27
CA HIS A 331 -4.44 -0.33 2.74
C HIS A 331 -5.59 -1.23 3.23
N PRO A 332 -6.24 -0.88 4.34
CA PRO A 332 -7.42 -1.60 4.82
C PRO A 332 -8.59 -1.42 3.84
N ASN A 333 -9.28 -2.50 3.46
CA ASN A 333 -10.48 -2.40 2.64
C ASN A 333 -11.73 -2.31 3.55
N LEU A 334 -12.44 -1.18 3.51
CA LEU A 334 -13.70 -1.01 4.22
C LEU A 334 -14.84 -1.58 3.39
N ILE A 335 -15.45 -2.65 3.90
CA ILE A 335 -16.39 -3.50 3.17
C ILE A 335 -17.63 -3.79 4.00
N THR A 336 -18.61 -4.40 3.40
CA THR A 336 -19.73 -5.03 4.10
C THR A 336 -19.79 -6.50 3.71
N VAL A 337 -19.79 -7.38 4.71
CA VAL A 337 -19.89 -8.84 4.50
C VAL A 337 -21.15 -9.38 5.13
N ARG A 338 -21.67 -10.49 4.59
CA ARG A 338 -22.74 -11.28 5.22
C ARG A 338 -22.09 -12.37 6.07
N HIS A 339 -22.24 -12.26 7.38
CA HIS A 339 -21.75 -13.25 8.32
C HIS A 339 -22.88 -13.68 9.26
N ASN A 340 -23.13 -14.99 9.38
CA ASN A 340 -24.25 -15.54 10.16
C ASN A 340 -25.60 -14.86 9.82
N GLY A 341 -25.88 -14.67 8.52
CA GLY A 341 -27.12 -14.09 8.02
C GLY A 341 -27.25 -12.57 8.16
N ARG A 342 -26.28 -11.89 8.79
CA ARG A 342 -26.30 -10.44 9.03
C ARG A 342 -25.31 -9.71 8.16
N ALA A 343 -25.66 -8.51 7.67
CA ALA A 343 -24.75 -7.59 7.02
C ALA A 343 -23.92 -6.87 8.10
N ILE A 344 -22.61 -7.06 8.08
CA ILE A 344 -21.68 -6.50 9.06
C ILE A 344 -20.72 -5.54 8.33
N PRO A 345 -20.63 -4.27 8.78
CA PRO A 345 -19.56 -3.39 8.32
C PRO A 345 -18.23 -3.94 8.83
N ALA A 346 -17.39 -4.32 7.90
CA ALA A 346 -16.12 -4.98 8.16
C ALA A 346 -14.93 -4.20 7.60
N VAL A 347 -13.76 -4.51 8.07
CA VAL A 347 -12.48 -4.13 7.46
C VAL A 347 -11.68 -5.39 7.16
N ALA A 348 -11.25 -5.53 5.92
CA ALA A 348 -10.34 -6.60 5.50
C ALA A 348 -8.91 -6.07 5.41
N GLN A 349 -7.97 -6.74 6.07
CA GLN A 349 -6.54 -6.45 6.05
C GLN A 349 -5.77 -7.63 5.49
N VAL A 350 -5.22 -7.47 4.28
CA VAL A 350 -4.26 -8.40 3.72
C VAL A 350 -2.86 -8.07 4.24
N THR A 351 -1.98 -9.07 4.38
CA THR A 351 -0.74 -8.91 5.12
C THR A 351 0.48 -9.49 4.40
N LYS A 352 1.69 -9.05 4.77
CA LYS A 352 2.96 -9.66 4.31
C LYS A 352 3.03 -11.16 4.64
N MET A 353 2.39 -11.61 5.72
CA MET A 353 2.31 -13.02 6.09
C MET A 353 1.48 -13.87 5.12
N GLY A 354 0.84 -13.27 4.12
CA GLY A 354 -0.10 -13.96 3.25
C GLY A 354 -1.39 -14.37 3.97
N LEU A 355 -1.74 -13.70 5.04
CA LEU A 355 -2.96 -13.90 5.83
C LEU A 355 -3.95 -12.76 5.55
N VAL A 356 -5.24 -13.05 5.66
CA VAL A 356 -6.32 -12.08 5.54
C VAL A 356 -7.11 -12.03 6.83
N PHE A 357 -7.07 -10.88 7.51
CA PHE A 357 -7.90 -10.63 8.70
C PHE A 357 -9.16 -9.87 8.29
N VAL A 358 -10.31 -10.35 8.75
CA VAL A 358 -11.61 -9.70 8.52
C VAL A 358 -12.20 -9.35 9.88
N LEU A 359 -12.27 -8.06 10.18
CA LEU A 359 -12.66 -7.55 11.49
C LEU A 359 -13.96 -6.74 11.39
N ASP A 360 -14.80 -6.79 12.42
CA ASP A 360 -15.90 -5.83 12.57
C ASP A 360 -15.30 -4.42 12.66
N ARG A 361 -15.62 -3.56 11.70
CA ARG A 361 -15.08 -2.21 11.56
C ARG A 361 -15.29 -1.32 12.79
N ARG A 362 -16.36 -1.57 13.53
CA ARG A 362 -16.76 -0.78 14.70
C ARG A 362 -15.98 -1.13 15.97
N THR A 363 -15.52 -2.39 16.07
CA THR A 363 -15.02 -2.95 17.34
C THR A 363 -13.63 -3.59 17.23
N GLY A 364 -13.14 -3.83 16.03
CA GLY A 364 -11.89 -4.56 15.80
C GLY A 364 -11.96 -6.06 16.08
N LYS A 365 -13.14 -6.61 16.39
CA LYS A 365 -13.29 -8.04 16.67
C LYS A 365 -13.22 -8.85 15.37
N PRO A 366 -12.45 -9.94 15.32
CA PRO A 366 -12.41 -10.85 14.18
C PRO A 366 -13.79 -11.45 13.90
N LEU A 367 -14.16 -11.53 12.61
CA LEU A 367 -15.40 -12.17 12.16
C LEU A 367 -15.22 -13.68 11.96
N PHE A 368 -14.01 -14.12 11.67
CA PHE A 368 -13.64 -15.53 11.63
C PHE A 368 -12.77 -15.87 12.84
N PRO A 369 -12.75 -17.14 13.31
CA PRO A 369 -11.89 -17.54 14.41
C PRO A 369 -10.42 -17.25 14.12
N VAL A 370 -9.69 -16.84 15.15
CA VAL A 370 -8.25 -16.61 15.12
C VAL A 370 -7.61 -17.49 16.18
N GLU A 371 -6.62 -18.29 15.79
CA GLU A 371 -5.85 -19.17 16.66
C GLU A 371 -4.57 -18.49 17.13
N GLU A 372 -4.21 -18.73 18.37
CA GLU A 372 -2.91 -18.37 18.93
C GLU A 372 -1.89 -19.51 18.62
N ARG A 373 -1.11 -19.34 17.55
CA ARG A 373 -0.10 -20.32 17.16
C ARG A 373 1.20 -20.11 17.90
N LYS A 374 1.75 -21.19 18.47
CA LYS A 374 3.05 -21.18 19.14
C LYS A 374 4.16 -20.85 18.13
N VAL A 375 5.13 -20.05 18.57
CA VAL A 375 6.31 -19.64 17.83
C VAL A 375 7.55 -20.21 18.51
N ALA A 376 8.51 -20.69 17.71
CA ALA A 376 9.79 -21.15 18.23
C ALA A 376 10.57 -19.97 18.85
N GLN A 377 11.30 -20.25 19.94
CA GLN A 377 12.18 -19.23 20.52
C GLN A 377 13.37 -18.95 19.61
N SER A 378 13.76 -17.70 19.50
CA SER A 378 14.98 -17.31 18.81
C SER A 378 16.21 -17.90 19.48
N LYS A 379 17.19 -18.32 18.68
CA LYS A 379 18.50 -18.76 19.14
C LYS A 379 19.55 -17.62 19.10
N VAL A 380 19.14 -16.42 18.68
CA VAL A 380 20.02 -15.25 18.66
C VAL A 380 20.17 -14.71 20.08
N PRO A 381 21.39 -14.52 20.57
CA PRO A 381 21.60 -14.05 21.95
C PRO A 381 20.86 -12.74 22.24
N GLY A 382 20.19 -12.72 23.39
CA GLY A 382 19.40 -11.57 23.85
C GLY A 382 18.00 -11.46 23.28
N GLU A 383 17.72 -12.09 22.12
CA GLU A 383 16.40 -12.06 21.47
C GLU A 383 15.43 -13.01 22.16
N ALA A 384 14.17 -12.58 22.24
CA ALA A 384 13.08 -13.38 22.78
C ALA A 384 11.82 -13.21 21.92
N THR A 385 11.52 -14.21 21.10
CA THR A 385 10.27 -14.20 20.33
C THR A 385 9.05 -14.18 21.23
N TRP A 386 8.01 -13.45 20.81
CA TRP A 386 6.72 -13.54 21.50
C TRP A 386 6.16 -14.98 21.37
N PRO A 387 5.67 -15.59 22.47
CA PRO A 387 5.40 -17.04 22.50
C PRO A 387 4.35 -17.52 21.49
N THR A 388 3.40 -16.65 21.13
CA THR A 388 2.32 -16.96 20.17
C THR A 388 2.04 -15.83 19.22
N GLN A 389 1.53 -16.16 18.03
CA GLN A 389 1.08 -15.19 17.04
C GLN A 389 -0.35 -15.49 16.60
N PRO A 390 -1.20 -14.47 16.34
CA PRO A 390 -2.56 -14.65 15.89
C PRO A 390 -2.59 -15.08 14.43
N VAL A 391 -3.29 -16.17 14.14
CA VAL A 391 -3.45 -16.70 12.77
C VAL A 391 -4.94 -16.95 12.51
N PRO A 392 -5.55 -16.29 11.53
CA PRO A 392 -6.94 -16.55 11.17
C PRO A 392 -7.11 -17.96 10.64
N VAL A 393 -8.17 -18.65 11.08
CA VAL A 393 -8.55 -19.98 10.57
C VAL A 393 -9.13 -19.84 9.17
N LYS A 394 -9.85 -18.74 8.92
CA LYS A 394 -10.42 -18.34 7.64
C LYS A 394 -10.21 -16.84 7.41
N PRO A 395 -9.97 -16.44 6.16
CA PRO A 395 -9.62 -17.24 4.99
C PRO A 395 -8.34 -18.05 5.20
N PRO A 396 -8.13 -19.15 4.43
CA PRO A 396 -6.85 -19.85 4.44
C PRO A 396 -5.74 -18.95 3.91
N PRO A 397 -4.46 -19.24 4.20
CA PRO A 397 -3.35 -18.46 3.68
C PRO A 397 -3.39 -18.31 2.16
N ILE A 398 -3.24 -17.08 1.68
CA ILE A 398 -3.27 -16.74 0.24
C ILE A 398 -1.88 -16.78 -0.41
N ALA A 399 -0.82 -16.99 0.37
CA ALA A 399 0.54 -17.20 -0.08
C ALA A 399 1.18 -18.34 0.71
N ARG A 400 2.32 -18.87 0.22
CA ARG A 400 3.08 -19.91 0.91
C ARG A 400 3.48 -19.44 2.31
N ASN A 401 3.17 -20.25 3.29
CA ASN A 401 3.52 -20.03 4.69
C ASN A 401 4.13 -21.27 5.38
N LYS A 402 4.43 -22.31 4.59
CA LYS A 402 5.05 -23.58 5.02
C LYS A 402 6.53 -23.59 4.67
N PRO A 403 7.36 -24.36 5.38
CA PRO A 403 8.72 -24.64 4.95
C PRO A 403 8.76 -25.18 3.53
N LEU A 404 9.82 -24.85 2.80
CA LEU A 404 10.09 -25.45 1.49
C LEU A 404 10.74 -26.83 1.69
N THR A 405 10.34 -27.79 0.89
CA THR A 405 10.96 -29.12 0.85
C THR A 405 11.81 -29.29 -0.42
N ARG A 406 12.68 -30.30 -0.45
CA ARG A 406 13.64 -30.49 -1.54
C ARG A 406 12.96 -30.82 -2.88
N ASP A 407 11.85 -31.51 -2.85
CA ASP A 407 11.03 -31.87 -4.02
C ASP A 407 10.28 -30.68 -4.64
N GLU A 408 10.16 -29.58 -3.88
CA GLU A 408 9.57 -28.31 -4.33
C GLU A 408 10.60 -27.35 -4.96
N LEU A 409 11.85 -27.76 -5.13
CA LEU A 409 12.86 -26.93 -5.80
C LEU A 409 12.59 -26.81 -7.29
N ASN A 410 12.98 -25.65 -7.83
CA ASN A 410 12.80 -25.31 -9.25
C ASN A 410 13.45 -26.34 -10.18
N GLN A 411 12.69 -26.79 -11.17
CA GLN A 411 13.11 -27.78 -12.16
C GLN A 411 13.16 -27.20 -13.58
N VAL A 412 12.97 -25.89 -13.74
CA VAL A 412 12.73 -25.24 -15.04
C VAL A 412 13.97 -25.26 -15.93
N ALA A 413 15.17 -25.11 -15.34
CA ALA A 413 16.42 -25.17 -16.10
C ALA A 413 17.45 -26.04 -15.36
N PRO A 414 18.28 -26.84 -16.06
CA PRO A 414 19.26 -27.73 -15.43
C PRO A 414 20.25 -27.02 -14.52
N GLU A 415 20.76 -25.86 -14.92
CA GLU A 415 21.71 -25.07 -14.13
C GLU A 415 21.05 -24.51 -12.87
N SER A 416 19.83 -24.00 -12.98
CA SER A 416 19.02 -23.53 -11.83
C SER A 416 18.76 -24.66 -10.86
N LYS A 417 18.42 -25.86 -11.36
CA LYS A 417 18.18 -27.05 -10.53
C LYS A 417 19.37 -27.38 -9.66
N LYS A 418 20.57 -27.45 -10.25
CA LYS A 418 21.80 -27.77 -9.53
C LYS A 418 22.13 -26.69 -8.49
N TYR A 419 22.15 -25.42 -8.91
CA TYR A 419 22.45 -24.29 -8.03
C TYR A 419 21.48 -24.21 -6.85
N CYS A 420 20.17 -24.28 -7.12
CA CYS A 420 19.14 -24.20 -6.07
C CYS A 420 19.21 -25.36 -5.09
N ALA A 421 19.57 -26.57 -5.54
CA ALA A 421 19.77 -27.72 -4.65
C ALA A 421 21.01 -27.56 -3.77
N GLU A 422 22.11 -27.04 -4.30
CA GLU A 422 23.33 -26.75 -3.54
C GLU A 422 23.10 -25.63 -2.51
N LEU A 423 22.41 -24.55 -2.93
CA LEU A 423 22.03 -23.46 -2.04
C LEU A 423 21.11 -23.96 -0.93
N PHE A 424 20.06 -24.72 -1.26
CA PHE A 424 19.10 -25.23 -0.29
C PHE A 424 19.75 -26.10 0.81
N ASN A 425 20.79 -26.87 0.47
CA ASN A 425 21.53 -27.68 1.44
C ASN A 425 22.26 -26.86 2.51
N GLN A 426 22.48 -25.57 2.27
CA GLN A 426 23.16 -24.65 3.20
C GLN A 426 22.17 -23.90 4.10
N LEU A 427 20.86 -24.10 3.90
CA LEU A 427 19.81 -23.32 4.54
C LEU A 427 19.01 -24.14 5.56
N VAL A 428 18.68 -23.52 6.67
CA VAL A 428 17.61 -24.00 7.54
C VAL A 428 16.28 -23.55 6.94
N SER A 429 15.49 -24.50 6.42
CA SER A 429 14.18 -24.19 5.82
C SER A 429 13.13 -23.94 6.89
N GLY A 430 12.47 -22.78 6.85
CA GLY A 430 11.42 -22.36 7.75
C GLY A 430 10.18 -21.83 7.03
N GLY A 431 9.05 -21.90 7.72
CA GLY A 431 7.79 -21.31 7.29
C GLY A 431 7.47 -20.02 8.04
N LEU A 432 6.17 -19.70 8.09
CA LEU A 432 5.65 -18.51 8.78
C LEU A 432 6.13 -18.48 10.25
N TYR A 433 6.63 -17.33 10.67
CA TYR A 433 7.15 -17.06 12.02
C TYR A 433 8.38 -17.90 12.44
N THR A 434 9.12 -18.47 11.48
CA THR A 434 10.44 -19.03 11.79
C THR A 434 11.39 -17.89 12.13
N PRO A 435 11.96 -17.83 13.36
CA PRO A 435 12.85 -16.73 13.73
C PRO A 435 14.14 -16.76 12.90
N PRO A 436 14.64 -15.61 12.44
CA PRO A 436 15.97 -15.52 11.85
C PRO A 436 17.02 -16.08 12.83
N GLY A 437 17.87 -16.99 12.35
CA GLY A 437 18.89 -17.67 13.16
C GLY A 437 20.30 -17.13 12.93
N LEU A 438 21.30 -17.72 13.65
CA LEU A 438 22.72 -17.47 13.41
C LEU A 438 23.22 -18.16 12.13
N GLU A 439 22.52 -19.21 11.70
CA GLU A 439 22.72 -19.91 10.43
C GLU A 439 21.84 -19.28 9.33
N LEU A 440 22.24 -19.47 8.08
CA LEU A 440 21.43 -19.04 6.95
C LEU A 440 20.06 -19.73 6.99
N THR A 441 19.04 -18.94 7.18
CA THR A 441 17.65 -19.38 7.28
C THR A 441 16.87 -18.94 6.05
N LEU A 442 16.10 -19.86 5.47
CA LEU A 442 15.11 -19.60 4.45
C LEU A 442 13.72 -19.58 5.11
N TRP A 443 12.95 -18.53 4.89
CA TRP A 443 11.57 -18.47 5.40
C TRP A 443 10.58 -17.94 4.36
N PHE A 444 9.32 -18.39 4.49
CA PHE A 444 8.18 -17.99 3.69
C PHE A 444 7.02 -17.51 4.57
N PRO A 445 6.32 -16.44 4.15
CA PRO A 445 6.70 -15.49 3.09
C PRO A 445 7.98 -14.74 3.43
N GLY A 446 8.72 -14.29 2.40
CA GLY A 446 9.88 -13.43 2.60
C GLY A 446 9.51 -11.97 2.91
N THR A 447 10.50 -11.10 3.00
CA THR A 447 10.34 -9.68 3.35
C THR A 447 9.58 -8.84 2.31
N LEU A 448 9.54 -9.27 1.04
CA LEU A 448 8.64 -8.66 0.06
C LEU A 448 7.17 -8.86 0.46
N GLY A 449 6.89 -9.95 1.19
CA GLY A 449 5.59 -10.33 1.69
C GLY A 449 4.76 -11.13 0.68
N GLY A 450 3.78 -11.87 1.16
CA GLY A 450 2.74 -12.49 0.36
C GLY A 450 1.92 -11.41 -0.33
N ALA A 451 1.18 -10.58 0.42
CA ALA A 451 0.57 -9.35 -0.10
C ALA A 451 1.41 -8.14 0.30
N THR A 452 1.43 -7.11 -0.56
CA THR A 452 2.25 -5.91 -0.37
C THR A 452 1.38 -4.64 -0.20
N TRP A 453 2.02 -3.47 -0.24
CA TRP A 453 1.38 -2.14 -0.10
C TRP A 453 0.21 -1.93 -1.06
N SER A 454 0.22 -2.59 -2.19
CA SER A 454 -0.84 -2.48 -3.19
C SER A 454 -2.20 -2.99 -2.71
N GLY A 455 -2.24 -3.86 -1.69
CA GLY A 455 -3.48 -4.33 -1.08
C GLY A 455 -4.38 -5.11 -2.02
N ALA A 456 -5.69 -4.93 -1.89
CA ALA A 456 -6.71 -5.69 -2.60
C ALA A 456 -7.83 -4.79 -3.14
N SER A 457 -8.67 -5.34 -4.03
CA SER A 457 -9.95 -4.76 -4.44
C SER A 457 -11.12 -5.66 -4.04
N PHE A 458 -12.29 -5.09 -3.79
CA PHE A 458 -13.45 -5.82 -3.30
C PHE A 458 -14.68 -5.55 -4.16
N ASP A 459 -15.33 -6.61 -4.63
CA ASP A 459 -16.60 -6.51 -5.32
C ASP A 459 -17.77 -6.67 -4.32
N PRO A 460 -18.55 -5.61 -4.06
CA PRO A 460 -19.66 -5.66 -3.10
C PRO A 460 -20.83 -6.54 -3.56
N LYS A 461 -20.92 -6.89 -4.86
CA LYS A 461 -21.99 -7.74 -5.39
C LYS A 461 -21.72 -9.21 -5.12
N THR A 462 -20.48 -9.65 -5.28
CA THR A 462 -20.06 -11.04 -5.12
C THR A 462 -19.42 -11.33 -3.77
N SER A 463 -19.05 -10.28 -3.03
CA SER A 463 -18.26 -10.34 -1.79
C SER A 463 -16.89 -10.97 -1.97
N HIS A 464 -16.33 -10.87 -3.17
CA HIS A 464 -14.98 -11.33 -3.47
C HIS A 464 -13.95 -10.23 -3.25
N LEU A 465 -12.88 -10.58 -2.54
CA LEU A 465 -11.66 -9.80 -2.40
C LEU A 465 -10.63 -10.33 -3.39
N TYR A 466 -10.13 -9.46 -4.28
CA TYR A 466 -9.11 -9.82 -5.27
C TYR A 466 -7.76 -9.29 -4.81
N VAL A 467 -6.79 -10.18 -4.70
CA VAL A 467 -5.46 -9.85 -4.15
C VAL A 467 -4.36 -10.62 -4.88
N ASN A 468 -3.36 -9.89 -5.35
CA ASN A 468 -2.14 -10.49 -5.89
C ASN A 468 -1.13 -10.74 -4.77
N VAL A 469 -0.39 -11.83 -4.92
CA VAL A 469 0.58 -12.29 -3.92
C VAL A 469 1.89 -12.73 -4.54
N ASN A 470 2.94 -12.67 -3.74
CA ASN A 470 4.26 -13.21 -4.05
C ASN A 470 4.49 -14.54 -3.33
N GLU A 471 5.11 -15.48 -4.02
CA GLU A 471 5.56 -16.77 -3.50
C GLU A 471 7.09 -16.79 -3.38
N LEU A 472 7.66 -15.78 -2.73
CA LEU A 472 9.11 -15.59 -2.65
C LEU A 472 9.62 -15.83 -1.23
N GLY A 473 10.66 -16.67 -1.13
CA GLY A 473 11.40 -16.87 0.11
C GLY A 473 12.46 -15.79 0.34
N ALA A 474 12.72 -15.47 1.59
CA ALA A 474 13.85 -14.65 2.01
C ALA A 474 14.95 -15.51 2.64
N VAL A 475 16.20 -15.11 2.43
CA VAL A 475 17.38 -15.79 2.99
C VAL A 475 18.18 -14.80 3.83
N GLY A 476 18.59 -15.21 5.02
CA GLY A 476 19.44 -14.40 5.88
C GLY A 476 19.88 -15.11 7.15
N ALA A 477 20.89 -14.54 7.78
CA ALA A 477 21.38 -14.93 9.10
C ALA A 477 21.59 -13.69 9.95
N MET A 478 21.47 -13.82 11.26
CA MET A 478 21.80 -12.77 12.20
C MET A 478 23.31 -12.82 12.49
N LYS A 479 24.00 -11.74 12.23
CA LYS A 479 25.45 -11.61 12.46
C LYS A 479 25.72 -10.60 13.57
N PRO A 480 26.64 -10.93 14.51
CA PRO A 480 27.00 -10.00 15.57
C PRO A 480 27.61 -8.72 14.96
N GLN A 481 27.37 -7.62 15.63
CA GLN A 481 27.94 -6.32 15.29
C GLN A 481 29.05 -5.94 16.27
N ALA A 482 29.84 -4.93 15.92
CA ALA A 482 30.88 -4.41 16.81
C ALA A 482 30.27 -3.84 18.09
N THR A 483 31.04 -3.86 19.17
CA THR A 483 30.62 -3.27 20.45
C THR A 483 30.36 -1.77 20.26
N GLY A 484 29.19 -1.31 20.70
CA GLY A 484 28.77 0.11 20.58
C GLY A 484 27.80 0.38 19.43
N GLU A 485 27.55 -0.60 18.54
CA GLU A 485 26.47 -0.49 17.55
C GLU A 485 25.10 -0.53 18.22
N GLU A 486 24.10 0.16 17.61
CA GLU A 486 22.73 0.25 18.15
C GLU A 486 22.05 -1.11 18.29
N ALA A 487 22.30 -2.02 17.36
CA ALA A 487 21.78 -3.39 17.41
C ALA A 487 22.93 -4.38 17.51
N ALA A 488 22.92 -5.23 18.54
CA ALA A 488 23.97 -6.24 18.75
C ALA A 488 24.05 -7.29 17.61
N TYR A 489 22.96 -7.49 16.90
CA TYR A 489 22.89 -8.37 15.73
C TYR A 489 22.19 -7.69 14.58
N ARG A 490 22.71 -7.91 13.36
CA ARG A 490 22.06 -7.44 12.11
C ARG A 490 21.87 -8.61 11.14
N ARG A 491 20.77 -8.54 10.41
CA ARG A 491 20.52 -9.47 9.31
C ARG A 491 21.53 -9.25 8.18
N SER A 492 22.13 -10.33 7.73
CA SER A 492 23.09 -10.36 6.65
C SER A 492 22.96 -11.65 5.83
N SER A 493 23.44 -11.62 4.60
CA SER A 493 23.66 -12.80 3.78
C SER A 493 24.80 -12.50 2.78
N PRO A 494 25.37 -13.53 2.13
CA PRO A 494 26.34 -13.33 1.05
C PRO A 494 25.81 -12.48 -0.13
N TRP A 495 24.48 -12.37 -0.26
CA TRP A 495 23.80 -11.65 -1.34
C TRP A 495 23.17 -10.31 -0.88
N GLY A 496 23.48 -9.84 0.30
CA GLY A 496 22.98 -8.60 0.89
C GLY A 496 21.88 -8.82 1.92
N ALA A 497 21.46 -7.73 2.59
CA ALA A 497 20.54 -7.78 3.75
C ALA A 497 19.12 -8.25 3.39
N TYR A 498 18.66 -7.97 2.17
CA TYR A 498 17.32 -8.34 1.70
C TYR A 498 17.39 -9.42 0.60
N ALA A 499 18.28 -10.41 0.78
CA ALA A 499 18.43 -11.51 -0.15
C ALA A 499 17.18 -12.37 -0.26
N ARG A 500 16.93 -12.84 -1.47
CA ARG A 500 15.85 -13.74 -1.82
C ARG A 500 16.41 -15.12 -2.16
N PHE A 501 15.58 -16.13 -2.07
CA PHE A 501 15.95 -17.48 -2.47
C PHE A 501 15.87 -17.61 -3.99
N TRP A 502 16.93 -17.11 -4.66
CA TRP A 502 17.06 -17.01 -6.11
C TRP A 502 18.34 -17.69 -6.62
N ASP A 503 18.31 -18.15 -7.86
CA ASP A 503 19.48 -18.67 -8.52
C ASP A 503 20.37 -17.54 -9.09
N GLN A 504 21.45 -17.92 -9.80
CA GLN A 504 22.40 -17.00 -10.42
C GLN A 504 21.80 -16.17 -11.57
N ASN A 505 20.66 -16.61 -12.12
CA ASN A 505 19.89 -15.92 -13.17
C ASN A 505 18.72 -15.12 -12.58
N GLU A 506 18.60 -15.08 -11.23
CA GLU A 506 17.54 -14.38 -10.50
C GLU A 506 16.14 -15.00 -10.66
N TYR A 507 16.08 -16.28 -11.01
CA TYR A 507 14.85 -17.04 -10.93
C TYR A 507 14.64 -17.60 -9.52
N PRO A 508 13.40 -17.56 -9.00
CA PRO A 508 13.13 -18.16 -7.69
C PRO A 508 13.48 -19.65 -7.67
N CYS A 509 14.16 -20.07 -6.61
CA CYS A 509 14.62 -21.44 -6.45
C CYS A 509 13.53 -22.46 -6.07
N GLN A 510 12.33 -22.00 -5.72
CA GLN A 510 11.17 -22.89 -5.59
C GLN A 510 10.43 -23.05 -6.92
N GLN A 511 9.64 -24.14 -7.02
CA GLN A 511 8.77 -24.35 -8.18
C GLN A 511 7.75 -23.20 -8.32
N PRO A 512 7.35 -22.84 -9.58
CA PRO A 512 6.27 -21.92 -9.82
C PRO A 512 4.91 -22.45 -9.28
N PRO A 513 3.87 -21.60 -9.08
CA PRO A 513 3.86 -20.20 -9.49
C PRO A 513 4.62 -19.27 -8.51
N TRP A 514 5.35 -18.28 -9.06
CA TRP A 514 6.13 -17.30 -8.27
C TRP A 514 5.35 -16.06 -7.88
N GLY A 515 4.18 -15.90 -8.47
CA GLY A 515 3.18 -14.90 -8.14
C GLY A 515 1.81 -15.38 -8.59
N ALA A 516 0.79 -14.99 -7.86
CA ALA A 516 -0.59 -15.42 -8.13
C ALA A 516 -1.57 -14.28 -7.89
N LEU A 517 -2.73 -14.38 -8.54
CA LEU A 517 -3.92 -13.60 -8.28
C LEU A 517 -4.97 -14.51 -7.63
N ASN A 518 -5.52 -14.05 -6.51
CA ASN A 518 -6.52 -14.79 -5.74
C ASN A 518 -7.85 -14.04 -5.72
N ALA A 519 -8.96 -14.76 -5.72
CA ALA A 519 -10.26 -14.25 -5.28
C ALA A 519 -10.69 -14.98 -4.00
N VAL A 520 -10.99 -14.23 -2.97
CA VAL A 520 -11.41 -14.75 -1.66
C VAL A 520 -12.85 -14.31 -1.38
N ASN A 521 -13.75 -15.24 -1.19
CA ASN A 521 -15.13 -14.91 -0.79
C ASN A 521 -15.16 -14.57 0.71
N LEU A 522 -15.37 -13.31 1.05
CA LEU A 522 -15.33 -12.85 2.44
C LEU A 522 -16.62 -13.13 3.24
N ASN A 523 -17.67 -13.63 2.60
CA ASN A 523 -18.84 -14.14 3.33
C ASN A 523 -18.58 -15.54 3.91
N THR A 524 -17.83 -16.38 3.19
CA THR A 524 -17.53 -17.77 3.57
C THR A 524 -16.12 -17.96 4.13
N GLY A 525 -15.20 -17.03 3.79
CA GLY A 525 -13.79 -17.15 4.10
C GLY A 525 -13.05 -18.19 3.27
N GLU A 526 -13.54 -18.51 2.05
CA GLU A 526 -12.92 -19.50 1.16
C GLU A 526 -12.24 -18.83 -0.04
N ILE A 527 -11.17 -19.43 -0.55
CA ILE A 527 -10.58 -19.02 -1.83
C ILE A 527 -11.50 -19.55 -2.94
N ALA A 528 -12.11 -18.62 -3.71
CA ALA A 528 -12.99 -18.96 -4.81
C ALA A 528 -12.19 -19.46 -6.02
N TRP A 529 -11.07 -18.79 -6.32
CA TRP A 529 -10.12 -19.20 -7.34
C TRP A 529 -8.73 -18.59 -7.09
N ARG A 530 -7.73 -19.23 -7.69
CA ARG A 530 -6.33 -18.78 -7.68
C ARG A 530 -5.71 -19.11 -9.03
N VAL A 531 -5.03 -18.13 -9.65
CA VAL A 531 -4.35 -18.27 -10.93
C VAL A 531 -2.95 -17.66 -10.87
N PRO A 532 -1.96 -18.18 -11.63
CA PRO A 532 -0.67 -17.53 -11.77
C PRO A 532 -0.82 -16.11 -12.34
N LEU A 533 0.00 -15.18 -11.89
CA LEU A 533 0.02 -13.80 -12.37
C LEU A 533 1.35 -13.50 -13.06
N GLY A 534 1.29 -13.31 -14.38
CA GLY A 534 2.45 -13.03 -15.22
C GLY A 534 3.20 -14.28 -15.69
N THR A 535 4.20 -14.07 -16.52
CA THR A 535 5.03 -15.13 -17.09
C THR A 535 6.47 -14.65 -17.20
N MET A 536 7.42 -15.49 -16.80
CA MET A 536 8.85 -15.28 -17.07
C MET A 536 9.13 -15.75 -18.50
N GLU A 537 9.10 -14.82 -19.46
CA GLU A 537 9.19 -15.15 -20.90
C GLU A 537 10.49 -15.88 -21.28
N GLN A 538 11.59 -15.63 -20.55
CA GLN A 538 12.90 -16.23 -20.82
C GLN A 538 12.94 -17.75 -20.61
N ILE A 539 12.03 -18.28 -19.82
CA ILE A 539 11.96 -19.70 -19.46
C ILE A 539 10.58 -20.31 -19.75
N ALA A 540 9.67 -19.52 -20.32
CA ALA A 540 8.35 -19.99 -20.67
C ALA A 540 8.42 -20.92 -21.91
N THR A 541 7.83 -22.11 -21.78
CA THR A 541 7.58 -22.97 -22.94
C THR A 541 6.22 -22.61 -23.53
N GLU A 542 6.13 -22.52 -24.84
CA GLU A 542 4.87 -22.23 -25.53
C GLU A 542 3.80 -23.27 -25.15
N GLY A 543 2.62 -22.78 -24.75
CA GLY A 543 1.51 -23.64 -24.29
C GLY A 543 1.62 -24.17 -22.87
N ALA A 544 2.71 -23.88 -22.14
CA ALA A 544 2.84 -24.26 -20.73
C ALA A 544 2.02 -23.34 -19.81
N THR A 545 1.72 -23.84 -18.61
CA THR A 545 1.10 -23.02 -17.55
C THR A 545 1.99 -21.81 -17.22
N PRO A 546 1.44 -20.59 -17.14
CA PRO A 546 2.18 -19.42 -16.74
C PRO A 546 2.94 -19.63 -15.41
N THR A 547 4.19 -19.16 -15.37
CA THR A 547 5.05 -19.33 -14.18
C THR A 547 4.66 -18.43 -13.01
N GLY A 548 3.82 -17.41 -13.25
CA GLY A 548 3.76 -16.27 -12.35
C GLY A 548 5.07 -15.50 -12.35
N THR A 549 5.07 -14.28 -11.81
CA THR A 549 6.29 -13.50 -11.59
C THR A 549 6.25 -12.84 -10.23
N PRO A 550 7.40 -12.40 -9.66
CA PRO A 550 7.38 -11.40 -8.62
C PRO A 550 6.50 -10.23 -9.05
N ASN A 551 5.72 -9.69 -8.13
CA ASN A 551 4.73 -8.68 -8.48
C ASN A 551 4.58 -7.62 -7.37
N MET A 552 4.29 -6.41 -7.79
CA MET A 552 3.80 -5.28 -7.00
C MET A 552 2.73 -4.55 -7.81
N GLY A 553 2.11 -3.55 -7.24
CA GLY A 553 0.92 -2.96 -7.84
C GLY A 553 -0.32 -3.73 -7.39
N GLY A 554 -1.48 -3.27 -7.72
CA GLY A 554 -2.72 -3.82 -7.21
C GLY A 554 -3.80 -3.98 -8.25
N THR A 555 -4.89 -4.55 -7.80
CA THR A 555 -6.11 -4.76 -8.58
C THR A 555 -7.08 -3.61 -8.46
N ILE A 556 -7.92 -3.43 -9.47
CA ILE A 556 -9.26 -2.83 -9.38
C ILE A 556 -10.29 -3.83 -9.90
N VAL A 557 -11.52 -3.71 -9.45
CA VAL A 557 -12.64 -4.51 -9.94
C VAL A 557 -13.78 -3.61 -10.39
N THR A 558 -14.49 -4.01 -11.46
CA THR A 558 -15.56 -3.21 -12.04
C THR A 558 -16.89 -3.96 -12.08
N ALA A 559 -17.99 -3.21 -12.14
CA ALA A 559 -19.33 -3.79 -12.33
C ALA A 559 -19.49 -4.53 -13.67
N GLY A 560 -18.57 -4.33 -14.63
CA GLY A 560 -18.45 -5.12 -15.85
C GLY A 560 -17.98 -6.57 -15.62
N GLY A 561 -17.67 -6.94 -14.37
CA GLY A 561 -17.22 -8.27 -13.98
C GLY A 561 -15.76 -8.54 -14.32
N LEU A 562 -14.94 -7.51 -14.32
CA LEU A 562 -13.52 -7.56 -14.70
C LEU A 562 -12.63 -7.13 -13.53
N VAL A 563 -11.51 -7.84 -13.38
CA VAL A 563 -10.40 -7.44 -12.51
C VAL A 563 -9.23 -6.99 -13.40
N PHE A 564 -8.83 -5.72 -13.27
CA PHE A 564 -7.68 -5.17 -14.00
C PHE A 564 -6.44 -5.13 -13.10
N ILE A 565 -5.29 -5.53 -13.64
CA ILE A 565 -4.00 -5.52 -12.97
C ILE A 565 -2.83 -5.44 -13.95
N GLY A 566 -1.81 -4.64 -13.62
CA GLY A 566 -0.47 -4.73 -14.19
C GLY A 566 0.38 -5.67 -13.34
N GLY A 567 1.02 -5.13 -12.34
CA GLY A 567 1.66 -5.80 -11.19
C GLY A 567 2.83 -6.74 -11.50
N ALA A 568 2.77 -7.52 -12.56
CA ALA A 568 3.75 -8.53 -12.95
C ALA A 568 5.01 -7.92 -13.60
N ASN A 569 6.13 -8.65 -13.60
CA ASN A 569 7.40 -8.20 -14.19
C ASN A 569 7.44 -8.23 -15.72
N ASP A 570 6.43 -8.78 -16.38
CA ASP A 570 6.39 -9.07 -17.81
C ASP A 570 5.89 -7.90 -18.69
N SER A 571 5.80 -6.70 -18.16
CA SER A 571 5.36 -5.48 -18.85
C SER A 571 4.03 -5.62 -19.59
N ARG A 572 3.05 -6.28 -18.94
CA ARG A 572 1.71 -6.46 -19.49
C ARG A 572 0.64 -5.94 -18.53
N PHE A 573 -0.37 -5.33 -19.10
CA PHE A 573 -1.60 -4.96 -18.42
C PHE A 573 -2.70 -5.94 -18.80
N ARG A 574 -3.47 -6.42 -17.82
CA ARG A 574 -4.40 -7.54 -17.98
C ARG A 574 -5.77 -7.24 -17.44
N ALA A 575 -6.77 -7.91 -18.03
CA ALA A 575 -8.12 -8.03 -17.48
C ALA A 575 -8.46 -9.50 -17.28
N PHE A 576 -8.89 -9.83 -16.06
CA PHE A 576 -9.36 -11.16 -15.69
C PHE A 576 -10.88 -11.15 -15.49
N ASP A 577 -11.53 -12.27 -15.81
CA ASP A 577 -12.90 -12.53 -15.40
C ASP A 577 -12.97 -12.61 -13.87
N ALA A 578 -13.74 -11.73 -13.26
CA ALA A 578 -13.84 -11.65 -11.80
C ALA A 578 -14.44 -12.93 -11.16
N GLN A 579 -15.23 -13.69 -11.89
CA GLN A 579 -15.88 -14.90 -11.39
C GLN A 579 -14.98 -16.14 -11.48
N THR A 580 -14.17 -16.25 -12.53
CA THR A 580 -13.44 -17.49 -12.85
C THR A 580 -11.92 -17.36 -12.77
N GLY A 581 -11.38 -16.14 -12.77
CA GLY A 581 -9.94 -15.89 -12.85
C GLY A 581 -9.35 -16.10 -14.25
N LYS A 582 -10.17 -16.34 -15.28
CA LYS A 582 -9.69 -16.47 -16.67
C LYS A 582 -9.18 -15.13 -17.17
N GLU A 583 -7.96 -15.09 -17.75
CA GLU A 583 -7.46 -13.92 -18.47
C GLU A 583 -8.29 -13.72 -19.76
N LEU A 584 -8.91 -12.55 -19.90
CA LEU A 584 -9.79 -12.22 -21.03
C LEU A 584 -9.15 -11.23 -22.00
N TRP A 585 -8.15 -10.46 -21.51
CA TRP A 585 -7.45 -9.46 -22.31
C TRP A 585 -6.08 -9.17 -21.71
N THR A 586 -5.14 -8.90 -22.58
CA THR A 586 -3.80 -8.46 -22.23
C THR A 586 -3.26 -7.47 -23.26
N ALA A 587 -2.51 -6.47 -22.79
CA ALA A 587 -1.79 -5.53 -23.65
C ALA A 587 -0.36 -5.33 -23.14
N LYS A 588 0.60 -5.27 -24.05
CA LYS A 588 1.98 -4.88 -23.74
C LYS A 588 2.03 -3.38 -23.43
N ILE A 589 2.74 -3.01 -22.38
CA ILE A 589 2.99 -1.65 -21.95
C ILE A 589 4.50 -1.37 -21.92
N ASP A 590 4.89 -0.11 -21.86
CA ASP A 590 6.27 0.31 -22.11
C ASP A 590 7.27 -0.16 -21.02
N ALA A 591 6.79 -0.35 -19.81
CA ALA A 591 7.50 -0.95 -18.68
C ALA A 591 6.50 -1.67 -17.77
N SER A 592 6.99 -2.46 -16.80
CA SER A 592 6.10 -3.17 -15.87
C SER A 592 5.23 -2.21 -15.06
N GLY A 593 3.93 -2.49 -15.01
CA GLY A 593 2.93 -1.65 -14.35
C GLY A 593 2.79 -1.95 -12.86
N HIS A 594 3.82 -1.67 -12.07
CA HIS A 594 3.82 -1.90 -10.61
C HIS A 594 3.03 -0.84 -9.81
N ALA A 595 2.02 -0.27 -10.42
CA ALA A 595 1.06 0.65 -9.84
C ALA A 595 -0.32 -0.03 -9.72
N THR A 596 -1.25 0.59 -9.01
CA THR A 596 -2.66 0.20 -9.07
C THR A 596 -3.33 0.97 -10.19
N PRO A 597 -4.06 0.31 -11.10
CA PRO A 597 -4.82 1.00 -12.14
C PRO A 597 -6.00 1.77 -11.57
N ILE A 598 -6.61 2.59 -12.42
CA ILE A 598 -7.88 3.27 -12.15
C ILE A 598 -8.83 3.10 -13.33
N THR A 599 -10.12 3.38 -13.13
CA THR A 599 -11.09 3.49 -14.22
C THR A 599 -12.04 4.66 -13.96
N PHE A 600 -12.42 5.34 -15.03
CA PHE A 600 -13.34 6.48 -14.97
C PHE A 600 -14.13 6.59 -16.27
N GLN A 601 -15.20 7.39 -16.26
CA GLN A 601 -15.94 7.76 -17.46
C GLN A 601 -15.53 9.15 -17.89
N GLY A 602 -15.12 9.28 -19.15
CA GLY A 602 -14.78 10.57 -19.76
C GLY A 602 -15.97 11.52 -19.71
N LYS A 603 -15.71 12.75 -19.28
CA LYS A 603 -16.75 13.77 -19.08
C LYS A 603 -17.31 14.29 -20.41
N LYS A 604 -16.46 14.37 -21.44
CA LYS A 604 -16.81 14.87 -22.77
C LYS A 604 -17.34 13.74 -23.68
N SER A 605 -16.61 12.62 -23.72
CA SER A 605 -16.91 11.51 -24.62
C SER A 605 -17.94 10.52 -24.06
N GLY A 606 -18.12 10.47 -22.73
CA GLY A 606 -18.92 9.44 -22.06
C GLY A 606 -18.29 8.04 -22.12
N ARG A 607 -17.08 7.89 -22.69
CA ARG A 607 -16.36 6.60 -22.81
C ARG A 607 -15.75 6.20 -21.47
N GLN A 608 -15.74 4.91 -21.19
CA GLN A 608 -15.00 4.38 -20.05
C GLN A 608 -13.53 4.19 -20.42
N PHE A 609 -12.65 4.66 -19.55
CA PHE A 609 -11.19 4.47 -19.65
C PHE A 609 -10.68 3.62 -18.49
N VAL A 610 -9.63 2.85 -18.75
CA VAL A 610 -8.82 2.17 -17.74
C VAL A 610 -7.38 2.64 -17.90
N VAL A 611 -6.75 3.11 -16.81
CA VAL A 611 -5.44 3.78 -16.84
C VAL A 611 -4.48 3.13 -15.86
N ILE A 612 -3.21 2.99 -16.27
CA ILE A 612 -2.14 2.48 -15.43
C ILE A 612 -0.84 3.27 -15.63
N ALA A 613 -0.09 3.48 -14.53
CA ALA A 613 1.30 3.94 -14.62
C ALA A 613 2.21 2.74 -14.92
N ALA A 614 3.00 2.85 -15.98
CA ALA A 614 3.90 1.82 -16.48
C ALA A 614 5.35 2.31 -16.36
N GLY A 615 5.95 2.12 -15.18
CA GLY A 615 7.24 2.71 -14.86
C GLY A 615 8.29 1.79 -14.29
N GLY A 616 8.00 0.51 -14.15
CA GLY A 616 8.94 -0.46 -13.61
C GLY A 616 9.24 -0.30 -12.13
N HIS A 617 10.18 -1.12 -11.64
CA HIS A 617 10.60 -1.15 -10.23
C HIS A 617 12.06 -1.63 -10.10
N SER A 618 12.94 -0.79 -9.58
CA SER A 618 14.37 -1.11 -9.48
C SER A 618 14.68 -2.32 -8.60
N ALA A 619 13.96 -2.49 -7.47
CA ALA A 619 14.17 -3.64 -6.58
C ALA A 619 13.63 -4.97 -7.14
N LEU A 620 12.78 -4.94 -8.16
CA LEU A 620 12.34 -6.10 -8.93
C LEU A 620 13.13 -6.26 -10.23
N ARG A 621 14.11 -5.37 -10.47
CA ARG A 621 15.00 -5.36 -11.64
C ARG A 621 14.27 -5.33 -12.98
N THR A 622 13.09 -4.71 -13.00
CA THR A 622 12.36 -4.49 -14.25
C THR A 622 12.86 -3.22 -14.95
N GLN A 623 12.65 -3.16 -16.25
CA GLN A 623 12.95 -1.96 -17.03
C GLN A 623 12.21 -0.76 -16.42
N MET A 624 12.95 0.33 -16.21
CA MET A 624 12.36 1.58 -15.73
C MET A 624 11.71 2.32 -16.91
N GLY A 625 10.57 2.94 -16.63
CA GLY A 625 9.78 3.71 -17.58
C GLY A 625 9.15 4.93 -16.90
N ASP A 626 8.45 5.75 -17.67
CA ASP A 626 7.81 6.97 -17.21
C ASP A 626 6.45 7.23 -17.85
N SER A 627 5.83 6.20 -18.39
CA SER A 627 4.57 6.33 -19.10
C SER A 627 3.35 6.10 -18.20
N VAL A 628 2.28 6.82 -18.52
CA VAL A 628 0.91 6.56 -18.06
C VAL A 628 0.10 6.20 -19.29
N VAL A 629 -0.54 5.04 -19.28
CA VAL A 629 -1.21 4.48 -20.45
C VAL A 629 -2.69 4.31 -20.17
N ALA A 630 -3.52 4.83 -21.07
CA ALA A 630 -4.97 4.68 -21.03
C ALA A 630 -5.47 3.75 -22.13
N PHE A 631 -6.50 2.99 -21.79
CA PHE A 631 -7.20 2.09 -22.70
C PHE A 631 -8.71 2.40 -22.67
N SER A 632 -9.37 2.27 -23.83
CA SER A 632 -10.82 2.39 -23.97
C SER A 632 -11.33 1.51 -25.10
N LEU A 633 -12.63 1.32 -25.19
CA LEU A 633 -13.26 0.76 -26.39
C LEU A 633 -13.10 1.75 -27.56
N PRO A 634 -13.11 1.25 -28.81
CA PRO A 634 -13.05 2.07 -30.02
C PRO A 634 -14.09 3.19 -30.07
#